data_dbaa3c922b6aff7ea93dcd32aff81645
#
_entry.id   dbaa3c922b6aff7ea93dcd32aff81645
#
_cell.length_a   1.000
_cell.length_b   1.000
_cell.length_c   1.000
_cell.angle_alpha   90.00
_cell.angle_beta   90.00
_cell.angle_gamma   90.00
#
_symmetry.space_group_name_H-M   'P 1'
#
loop_
_entity.id
_entity.type
_entity.pdbx_description
1 polymer ?
#
loop_
_entity_poly.entity_id
_entity_poly.type
_entity_poly.pdbx_seq_one_letter_code
_entity_poly.pdbx_strand_id
1 'polypeptide(L)'
;MPSSEGDAMDKIIVNGLKLYAYHGVNPEEKEDGQLFILDITAFLSLYVPCQTDMVENTVSYAKIIKTARRAFLSGKFDLLEKAAQTVADAVLNEFSEIKALKITVKKPQAPIKADFDYVAVEIERNRNGVAGWKQSSVSGQK
;
A
#
# COMPACT_ATOMS: atom_id res chain seq x y z
N MET A 1 0.56 28.82 -6.00
CA MET A 1 0.13 28.41 -6.53
C MET A 1 -0.62 27.64 -5.97
N PRO A 2 -1.03 27.72 -5.63
CA PRO A 2 -1.87 26.99 -4.94
C PRO A 2 -2.53 25.98 -5.69
N SER A 3 -3.02 26.36 -6.69
CA SER A 3 -3.73 25.42 -7.41
C SER A 3 -2.83 24.34 -7.76
N SER A 4 -1.61 24.62 -7.86
CA SER A 4 -0.76 23.60 -8.28
C SER A 4 -0.69 22.54 -7.25
N GLU A 5 -0.94 22.85 -6.02
CA GLU A 5 -0.91 21.81 -5.12
C GLU A 5 -2.04 20.91 -5.33
N GLY A 6 -3.11 21.30 -5.86
CA GLY A 6 -4.20 20.41 -6.13
C GLY A 6 -3.92 19.58 -7.36
N ASP A 7 -3.12 20.06 -8.24
CA ASP A 7 -2.90 19.39 -9.50
C ASP A 7 -1.68 18.51 -9.50
N ALA A 8 -0.66 18.88 -8.80
CA ALA A 8 0.59 18.17 -8.89
C ALA A 8 0.97 17.67 -7.52
N MET A 9 1.17 16.41 -7.41
CA MET A 9 1.62 15.83 -6.19
C MET A 9 2.99 15.29 -6.38
N ASP A 10 3.80 15.46 -5.36
CA ASP A 10 5.09 14.78 -5.30
C ASP A 10 4.87 13.36 -4.81
N LYS A 11 5.88 12.55 -4.86
CA LYS A 11 5.76 11.14 -4.51
C LYS A 11 6.93 10.67 -3.69
N ILE A 12 6.65 9.78 -2.77
CA ILE A 12 7.68 8.96 -2.14
C ILE A 12 7.43 7.56 -2.66
N ILE A 13 8.44 6.93 -3.23
CA ILE A 13 8.30 5.66 -3.90
C ILE A 13 9.15 4.61 -3.22
N VAL A 14 8.52 3.47 -2.89
CA VAL A 14 9.22 2.29 -2.38
C VAL A 14 8.92 1.19 -3.36
N ASN A 15 9.91 0.75 -4.12
CA ASN A 15 9.74 -0.30 -5.09
C ASN A 15 10.48 -1.54 -4.68
N GLY A 16 9.84 -2.67 -4.88
CA GLY A 16 10.50 -3.95 -4.67
C GLY A 16 10.69 -4.34 -3.22
N LEU A 17 9.77 -3.93 -2.35
CA LEU A 17 9.85 -4.34 -0.96
C LEU A 17 9.47 -5.81 -0.86
N LYS A 18 10.41 -6.66 -0.48
CA LYS A 18 10.20 -8.09 -0.45
C LYS A 18 9.77 -8.53 0.94
N LEU A 19 8.65 -9.22 1.01
CA LEU A 19 8.11 -9.70 2.27
C LEU A 19 7.68 -11.15 2.09
N TYR A 20 8.00 -11.98 3.06
CA TYR A 20 7.56 -13.36 3.06
C TYR A 20 6.26 -13.42 3.86
N ALA A 21 5.21 -13.94 3.25
CA ALA A 21 3.90 -13.92 3.89
C ALA A 21 3.10 -15.16 3.49
N TYR A 22 1.92 -15.30 4.09
CA TYR A 22 1.15 -16.53 4.00
C TYR A 22 -0.25 -16.25 3.43
N HIS A 23 -0.31 -15.40 2.41
CA HIS A 23 -1.58 -15.03 1.79
C HIS A 23 -1.88 -15.93 0.61
N GLY A 24 -3.13 -16.27 0.43
CA GLY A 24 -3.59 -17.10 -0.69
C GLY A 24 -4.79 -17.91 -0.27
N VAL A 25 -5.55 -18.41 -1.24
CA VAL A 25 -6.73 -19.18 -0.93
C VAL A 25 -6.42 -20.65 -0.67
N ASN A 26 -5.29 -21.16 -1.16
CA ASN A 26 -4.96 -22.56 -0.98
C ASN A 26 -4.36 -22.80 0.40
N PRO A 27 -4.72 -23.92 1.04
CA PRO A 27 -4.17 -24.20 2.37
C PRO A 27 -2.65 -24.25 2.40
N GLU A 28 -2.03 -24.74 1.33
CA GLU A 28 -0.58 -24.82 1.29
C GLU A 28 0.06 -23.45 1.32
N GLU A 29 -0.58 -22.47 0.71
CA GLU A 29 -0.05 -21.12 0.71
C GLU A 29 -0.05 -20.56 2.13
N LYS A 30 -1.07 -20.88 2.90
CA LYS A 30 -1.15 -20.39 4.26
C LYS A 30 -0.22 -21.14 5.21
N GLU A 31 0.18 -22.33 4.82
CA GLU A 31 1.06 -23.10 5.67
C GLU A 31 2.51 -22.86 5.34
N ASP A 32 2.85 -22.84 4.06
CA ASP A 32 4.24 -22.73 3.62
C ASP A 32 4.70 -21.30 3.40
N GLY A 33 3.80 -20.44 3.03
CA GLY A 33 4.15 -19.05 2.72
C GLY A 33 4.89 -18.92 1.42
N GLN A 34 5.14 -17.68 1.03
CA GLN A 34 5.89 -17.40 -0.19
C GLN A 34 6.31 -15.96 -0.21
N LEU A 35 7.17 -15.62 -1.15
CA LEU A 35 7.66 -14.27 -1.31
C LEU A 35 6.63 -13.42 -2.02
N PHE A 36 6.40 -12.22 -1.50
CA PHE A 36 5.61 -11.19 -2.17
C PHE A 36 6.49 -9.97 -2.36
N ILE A 37 6.18 -9.16 -3.36
CA ILE A 37 6.94 -7.94 -3.63
C ILE A 37 5.93 -6.80 -3.69
N LEU A 38 6.15 -5.77 -2.88
CA LEU A 38 5.28 -4.64 -2.83
C LEU A 38 5.92 -3.42 -3.44
N ASP A 39 5.15 -2.69 -4.27
CA ASP A 39 5.56 -1.39 -4.75
C ASP A 39 4.57 -0.40 -4.16
N ILE A 40 5.06 0.63 -3.52
CA ILE A 40 4.23 1.61 -2.84
C ILE A 40 4.59 2.99 -3.32
N THR A 41 3.59 3.77 -3.71
CA THR A 41 3.80 5.16 -4.07
C THR A 41 2.89 6.01 -3.18
N ALA A 42 3.48 6.89 -2.40
CA ALA A 42 2.73 7.80 -1.55
C ALA A 42 2.71 9.17 -2.21
N PHE A 43 1.52 9.73 -2.39
CA PHE A 43 1.33 11.01 -3.03
C PHE A 43 1.11 12.09 -1.97
N LEU A 44 1.97 13.09 -1.98
CA LEU A 44 1.89 14.17 -0.99
C LEU A 44 2.73 15.34 -1.49
N SER A 45 2.65 16.46 -0.81
CA SER A 45 3.51 17.58 -1.15
C SER A 45 4.82 17.45 -0.41
N LEU A 46 5.93 17.56 -1.10
CA LEU A 46 7.25 17.54 -0.49
C LEU A 46 7.88 18.94 -0.55
N TYR A 47 7.05 19.97 -0.79
CA TYR A 47 7.58 21.33 -0.94
C TYR A 47 8.37 21.78 0.29
N VAL A 48 7.81 21.60 1.49
CA VAL A 48 8.45 22.09 2.69
C VAL A 48 9.80 21.40 2.95
N PRO A 49 9.88 20.06 2.97
CA PRO A 49 11.19 19.46 3.18
C PRO A 49 12.18 19.77 2.05
N CYS A 50 11.70 20.03 0.84
CA CYS A 50 12.59 20.45 -0.23
C CYS A 50 13.22 21.79 0.05
N GLN A 51 12.56 22.63 0.84
CA GLN A 51 13.10 23.94 1.18
C GLN A 51 13.93 23.91 2.45
N THR A 52 13.55 23.12 3.43
CA THR A 52 14.13 23.17 4.76
C THR A 52 15.25 22.17 4.99
N ASP A 53 15.23 21.06 4.26
CA ASP A 53 16.17 19.97 4.48
C ASP A 53 16.07 19.41 5.90
N MET A 54 14.86 19.40 6.46
CA MET A 54 14.66 18.93 7.82
C MET A 54 13.78 17.68 7.79
N VAL A 55 14.28 16.61 8.40
CA VAL A 55 13.57 15.34 8.37
C VAL A 55 12.21 15.42 9.05
N GLU A 56 12.04 16.28 10.02
CA GLU A 56 10.76 16.38 10.70
C GLU A 56 9.70 17.02 9.82
N ASN A 57 10.07 17.60 8.69
CA ASN A 57 9.10 18.19 7.78
C ASN A 57 8.63 17.25 6.70
N THR A 58 9.10 16.01 6.70
CA THR A 58 8.70 15.05 5.67
C THR A 58 8.12 13.81 6.33
N VAL A 59 7.60 12.89 5.50
CA VAL A 59 7.18 11.59 5.96
C VAL A 59 8.35 10.65 5.71
N SER A 60 8.79 9.94 6.74
CA SER A 60 9.93 9.06 6.63
C SER A 60 9.57 7.81 5.83
N TYR A 61 10.30 7.56 4.74
CA TYR A 61 10.06 6.34 3.97
C TYR A 61 10.37 5.09 4.81
N ALA A 62 11.29 5.19 5.76
CA ALA A 62 11.56 4.05 6.63
C ALA A 62 10.34 3.74 7.48
N LYS A 63 9.60 4.76 7.92
CA LYS A 63 8.40 4.53 8.69
C LYS A 63 7.27 4.01 7.82
N ILE A 64 7.20 4.44 6.55
CA ILE A 64 6.23 3.90 5.62
C ILE A 64 6.47 2.40 5.45
N ILE A 65 7.73 2.01 5.26
CA ILE A 65 8.07 0.60 5.09
C ILE A 65 7.68 -0.20 6.34
N LYS A 66 7.96 0.36 7.52
CA LYS A 66 7.67 -0.35 8.76
C LYS A 66 6.16 -0.55 8.92
N THR A 67 5.38 0.49 8.64
CA THR A 67 3.93 0.40 8.76
C THR A 67 3.35 -0.57 7.73
N ALA A 68 3.84 -0.50 6.49
CA ALA A 68 3.37 -1.37 5.43
C ALA A 68 3.69 -2.83 5.76
N ARG A 69 4.91 -3.09 6.23
CA ARG A 69 5.29 -4.46 6.59
C ARG A 69 4.40 -5.00 7.70
N ARG A 70 4.18 -4.20 8.74
CA ARG A 70 3.36 -4.65 9.86
C ARG A 70 1.95 -4.98 9.39
N ALA A 71 1.38 -4.12 8.56
CA ALA A 71 0.03 -4.33 8.08
C ALA A 71 -0.06 -5.56 7.17
N PHE A 72 0.91 -5.69 6.26
CA PHE A 72 0.89 -6.81 5.31
C PHE A 72 1.02 -8.15 6.04
N LEU A 73 1.74 -8.16 7.13
CA LEU A 73 1.98 -9.39 7.88
C LEU A 73 1.00 -9.57 9.05
N SER A 74 -0.04 -8.74 9.12
CA SER A 74 -0.95 -8.77 10.27
C SER A 74 -1.91 -9.95 10.24
N GLY A 75 -2.00 -10.66 9.13
CA GLY A 75 -2.88 -11.81 9.03
C GLY A 75 -2.54 -12.66 7.85
N LYS A 76 -3.28 -13.73 7.64
CA LYS A 76 -3.13 -14.58 6.47
C LYS A 76 -4.37 -14.38 5.63
N PHE A 77 -4.29 -13.49 4.66
CA PHE A 77 -5.46 -13.12 3.89
C PHE A 77 -5.64 -14.04 2.69
N ASP A 78 -6.87 -14.31 2.31
CA ASP A 78 -7.12 -15.13 1.13
C ASP A 78 -6.76 -14.39 -0.14
N LEU A 79 -7.05 -13.10 -0.18
CA LEU A 79 -6.94 -12.33 -1.41
C LEU A 79 -5.86 -11.27 -1.31
N LEU A 80 -5.13 -11.07 -2.42
CA LEU A 80 -4.15 -9.99 -2.49
C LEU A 80 -4.83 -8.64 -2.35
N GLU A 81 -6.08 -8.54 -2.81
CA GLU A 81 -6.87 -7.33 -2.69
C GLU A 81 -7.01 -6.92 -1.22
N LYS A 82 -7.29 -7.91 -0.35
CA LYS A 82 -7.45 -7.59 1.07
C LYS A 82 -6.12 -7.20 1.69
N ALA A 83 -5.05 -7.88 1.30
CA ALA A 83 -3.73 -7.53 1.82
C ALA A 83 -3.36 -6.11 1.39
N ALA A 84 -3.62 -5.76 0.14
CA ALA A 84 -3.30 -4.42 -0.37
C ALA A 84 -4.13 -3.37 0.35
N GLN A 85 -5.43 -3.62 0.56
CA GLN A 85 -6.29 -2.66 1.24
C GLN A 85 -5.84 -2.48 2.69
N THR A 86 -5.42 -3.55 3.34
CA THR A 86 -4.97 -3.49 4.73
C THR A 86 -3.73 -2.58 4.84
N VAL A 87 -2.81 -2.69 3.88
CA VAL A 87 -1.65 -1.83 3.87
C VAL A 87 -2.07 -0.38 3.61
N ALA A 88 -2.98 -0.16 2.66
CA ALA A 88 -3.42 1.19 2.34
C ALA A 88 -4.07 1.84 3.55
N ASP A 89 -4.94 1.11 4.26
CA ASP A 89 -5.60 1.63 5.44
C ASP A 89 -4.56 2.04 6.49
N ALA A 90 -3.60 1.18 6.74
CA ALA A 90 -2.62 1.44 7.79
C ALA A 90 -1.75 2.64 7.46
N VAL A 91 -1.28 2.73 6.22
CA VAL A 91 -0.38 3.83 5.84
C VAL A 91 -1.13 5.15 5.83
N LEU A 92 -2.33 5.18 5.25
CA LEU A 92 -3.09 6.42 5.20
C LEU A 92 -3.54 6.87 6.60
N ASN A 93 -3.83 5.92 7.49
CA ASN A 93 -4.21 6.30 8.84
C ASN A 93 -3.02 6.76 9.67
N GLU A 94 -1.85 6.22 9.41
CA GLU A 94 -0.67 6.59 10.19
C GLU A 94 -0.09 7.93 9.77
N PHE A 95 -0.15 8.26 8.49
CA PHE A 95 0.52 9.45 7.96
C PHE A 95 -0.49 10.39 7.33
N SER A 96 -0.96 11.35 8.11
CA SER A 96 -2.01 12.26 7.63
C SER A 96 -1.55 13.14 6.47
N GLU A 97 -0.25 13.30 6.30
CA GLU A 97 0.27 14.13 5.22
C GLU A 97 0.11 13.45 3.86
N ILE A 98 -0.03 12.13 3.83
CA ILE A 98 -0.18 11.41 2.56
C ILE A 98 -1.61 11.58 2.07
N LYS A 99 -1.76 12.07 0.84
CA LYS A 99 -3.07 12.34 0.29
C LYS A 99 -3.65 11.14 -0.42
N ALA A 100 -2.81 10.33 -1.04
CA ALA A 100 -3.23 9.14 -1.76
C ALA A 100 -2.10 8.14 -1.77
N LEU A 101 -2.44 6.89 -2.00
CA LEU A 101 -1.45 5.82 -1.99
C LEU A 101 -1.77 4.84 -3.10
N LYS A 102 -0.74 4.43 -3.83
CA LYS A 102 -0.89 3.36 -4.81
C LYS A 102 -0.05 2.19 -4.32
N ILE A 103 -0.64 1.01 -4.31
CA ILE A 103 0.03 -0.19 -3.86
C ILE A 103 -0.13 -1.29 -4.89
N THR A 104 0.98 -1.91 -5.28
CA THR A 104 0.97 -3.08 -6.13
C THR A 104 1.51 -4.24 -5.30
N VAL A 105 0.73 -5.30 -5.18
CA VAL A 105 1.16 -6.51 -4.50
C VAL A 105 1.43 -7.56 -5.56
N LYS A 106 2.69 -7.94 -5.71
CA LYS A 106 3.11 -8.90 -6.72
C LYS A 106 3.33 -10.26 -6.09
N LYS A 107 2.88 -11.30 -6.78
CA LYS A 107 2.97 -12.67 -6.32
C LYS A 107 3.70 -13.46 -7.39
N PRO A 108 5.03 -13.55 -7.33
CA PRO A 108 5.80 -14.22 -8.39
C PRO A 108 5.56 -15.73 -8.46
N GLN A 109 5.25 -16.34 -7.33
CA GLN A 109 5.13 -17.79 -7.29
C GLN A 109 3.70 -18.23 -7.12
N ALA A 110 2.77 -17.53 -7.77
CA ALA A 110 1.37 -17.94 -7.71
C ALA A 110 1.24 -19.38 -8.25
N PRO A 111 0.47 -20.22 -7.57
CA PRO A 111 0.41 -21.63 -7.92
C PRO A 111 -0.52 -21.89 -9.11
N ILE A 112 -0.09 -21.43 -10.29
CA ILE A 112 -0.85 -21.56 -11.52
C ILE A 112 0.08 -22.18 -12.56
N LYS A 113 -0.44 -23.12 -13.33
CA LYS A 113 0.36 -23.76 -14.35
C LYS A 113 0.43 -22.89 -15.57
N ALA A 114 1.37 -21.97 -15.59
CA ALA A 114 1.59 -21.06 -16.72
C ALA A 114 2.93 -20.41 -16.51
N ASP A 115 3.50 -19.87 -17.57
CA ASP A 115 4.74 -19.13 -17.46
C ASP A 115 4.40 -17.66 -17.31
N PHE A 116 4.88 -17.03 -16.26
CA PHE A 116 4.68 -15.60 -16.06
C PHE A 116 5.70 -15.12 -15.05
N ASP A 117 5.97 -13.83 -15.05
CA ASP A 117 6.90 -13.27 -14.07
C ASP A 117 6.22 -13.14 -12.72
N TYR A 118 5.00 -12.69 -12.70
CA TYR A 118 4.23 -12.56 -11.47
C TYR A 118 2.78 -12.24 -11.84
N VAL A 119 1.89 -12.47 -10.91
CA VAL A 119 0.57 -11.89 -10.97
C VAL A 119 0.51 -10.81 -9.92
N ALA A 120 -0.32 -9.81 -10.10
CA ALA A 120 -0.35 -8.69 -9.18
C ALA A 120 -1.74 -8.09 -9.08
N VAL A 121 -1.97 -7.43 -7.96
CA VAL A 121 -3.13 -6.60 -7.75
C VAL A 121 -2.62 -5.21 -7.45
N GLU A 122 -3.17 -4.20 -8.07
CA GLU A 122 -2.77 -2.83 -7.83
C GLU A 122 -4.01 -2.02 -7.49
N ILE A 123 -3.95 -1.27 -6.40
CA ILE A 123 -5.05 -0.40 -6.01
C ILE A 123 -4.50 0.99 -5.74
N GLU A 124 -5.35 1.98 -5.89
CA GLU A 124 -5.01 3.34 -5.55
C GLU A 124 -6.12 3.85 -4.65
N ARG A 125 -5.74 4.44 -3.52
CA ARG A 125 -6.70 4.90 -2.53
C ARG A 125 -6.37 6.31 -2.07
N ASN A 126 -7.42 7.13 -1.93
CA ASN A 126 -7.25 8.42 -1.29
C ASN A 126 -7.98 8.31 0.04
N ARG A 127 -8.14 9.44 0.73
CA ARG A 127 -8.72 9.40 2.06
C ARG A 127 -10.13 8.83 2.09
N ASN A 128 -10.84 8.97 1.00
CA ASN A 128 -12.21 8.48 0.95
C ASN A 128 -12.29 6.98 0.72
N GLY A 129 -11.19 6.36 0.38
CA GLY A 129 -11.20 4.93 0.12
C GLY A 129 -10.58 4.07 1.19
N VAL A 130 -10.35 4.61 2.41
CA VAL A 130 -9.78 3.79 3.46
C VAL A 130 -10.85 3.31 4.41
N ALA A 131 -10.53 2.27 5.14
CA ALA A 131 -11.44 1.72 6.12
C ALA A 131 -11.69 2.76 7.19
N GLY A 132 -12.86 2.82 7.67
CA GLY A 132 -13.23 3.83 8.63
C GLY A 132 -13.82 5.03 7.97
N TRP A 133 -13.59 5.19 6.71
CA TRP A 133 -14.21 6.22 5.95
C TRP A 133 -15.58 5.71 5.72
N LYS A 134 -16.45 6.29 6.11
CA LYS A 134 -17.71 5.93 5.99
C LYS A 134 -18.08 5.11 5.03
N GLN A 135 -17.98 4.15 5.01
CA GLN A 135 -18.37 3.36 4.10
C GLN A 135 -19.76 3.26 4.07
N SER A 136 -20.31 4.04 4.73
CA SER A 136 -21.70 4.00 4.76
C SER A 136 -22.27 3.99 3.40
N SER A 137 -21.70 4.76 2.56
CA SER A 137 -22.28 4.81 1.26
C SER A 137 -22.12 3.50 0.57
N VAL A 138 -21.08 2.83 0.87
CA VAL A 138 -20.90 1.63 0.21
C VAL A 138 -21.76 0.59 0.74
N SER A 139 -21.80 0.52 2.00
CA SER A 139 -22.57 -0.52 2.56
C SER A 139 -23.92 -0.49 2.03
N GLY A 140 -24.33 0.62 1.76
CA GLY A 140 -25.62 0.66 1.24
C GLY A 140 -25.72 -0.03 -0.02
N GLN A 141 -24.73 -0.17 -0.61
CA GLN A 141 -24.87 -0.66 -1.82
C GLN A 141 -24.65 -1.92 -1.89
N LYS A 142 -24.42 -2.32 -1.43
CA LYS A 142 -24.40 -3.51 -1.70
C LYS A 142 -24.72 -4.08 -1.59
#